data_7a629f1c97ab111600b6c15f78a1a333
#
_entry.id   7a629f1c97ab111600b6c15f78a1a333
#
_cell.length_a   1.000
_cell.length_b   1.000
_cell.length_c   1.000
_cell.angle_alpha   90.00
_cell.angle_beta   90.00
_cell.angle_gamma   90.00
#
_symmetry.space_group_name_H-M   'P 1'
#
loop_
_entity.id
_entity.type
_entity.pdbx_description
1 polymer ?
#
loop_
_entity_poly.entity_id
_entity_poly.type
_entity_poly.pdbx_seq_one_letter_code
_entity_poly.pdbx_strand_id
1 'polypeptide(L)'
;LYITNIGLNKTLGRLSSGKRIVEAGDDAAGLAIASSLKADAMALDQAVRNANDGIAIVQIADGALNKLNDLLLRAVTLAEQSASDTVGTDEKATLDVEYKEILNELNRVVSVANFKGERLFSTGNAFTKGVYVGDTQFSSFITISIGGPNGAGTTALGLSSTGNASF
;
A
#
# COMPACT_ATOMS: atom_id res chain seq x y z
N LEU A 1 -6.11 -0.20 64.41
CA LEU A 1 -6.60 -1.34 63.59
C LEU A 1 -7.24 -0.91 62.27
N TYR A 2 -8.17 0.09 62.22
CA TYR A 2 -8.84 0.50 60.98
C TYR A 2 -7.86 1.14 59.95
N ILE A 3 -7.01 2.07 60.40
CA ILE A 3 -6.00 2.76 59.56
C ILE A 3 -4.95 1.76 59.06
N THR A 4 -4.57 0.76 59.87
CA THR A 4 -3.60 -0.25 59.50
C THR A 4 -4.17 -1.18 58.44
N ASN A 5 -5.46 -1.55 58.48
CA ASN A 5 -6.12 -2.35 57.47
C ASN A 5 -6.25 -1.62 56.13
N ILE A 6 -6.52 -0.29 56.14
CA ILE A 6 -6.52 0.51 54.89
C ILE A 6 -5.14 0.52 54.28
N GLY A 7 -4.08 0.78 55.05
CA GLY A 7 -2.70 0.79 54.59
C GLY A 7 -2.28 -0.58 54.04
N LEU A 8 -2.69 -1.69 54.67
CA LEU A 8 -2.38 -3.01 54.21
C LEU A 8 -3.07 -3.32 52.86
N ASN A 9 -4.38 -3.03 52.75
CA ASN A 9 -5.13 -3.24 51.52
C ASN A 9 -4.54 -2.42 50.35
N LYS A 10 -4.13 -1.18 50.58
CA LYS A 10 -3.47 -0.34 49.60
C LYS A 10 -2.12 -0.91 49.16
N THR A 11 -1.33 -1.40 50.08
CA THR A 11 -0.03 -2.03 49.78
C THR A 11 -0.21 -3.34 49.02
N LEU A 12 -1.20 -4.17 49.38
CA LEU A 12 -1.54 -5.38 48.66
C LEU A 12 -2.05 -5.09 47.24
N GLY A 13 -2.86 -4.04 47.05
CA GLY A 13 -3.30 -3.57 45.75
C GLY A 13 -2.13 -3.16 44.85
N ARG A 14 -1.15 -2.42 45.40
CA ARG A 14 0.08 -2.06 44.69
C ARG A 14 0.94 -3.26 44.33
N LEU A 15 1.08 -4.19 45.24
CA LEU A 15 1.86 -5.41 45.01
C LEU A 15 1.20 -6.30 43.94
N SER A 16 -0.12 -6.47 44.03
CA SER A 16 -0.89 -7.27 43.08
C SER A 16 -0.92 -6.67 41.67
N SER A 17 -1.04 -5.33 41.56
CA SER A 17 -1.07 -4.65 40.25
C SER A 17 0.35 -4.40 39.67
N GLY A 18 1.39 -4.52 40.49
CA GLY A 18 2.76 -4.15 40.11
C GLY A 18 2.96 -2.65 39.86
N LYS A 19 1.96 -1.82 40.23
CA LYS A 19 1.96 -0.37 39.97
C LYS A 19 2.06 0.43 41.27
N ARG A 20 2.83 1.51 41.27
CA ARG A 20 2.95 2.42 42.40
C ARG A 20 1.66 3.24 42.61
N ILE A 21 0.99 3.65 41.54
CA ILE A 21 -0.25 4.41 41.50
C ILE A 21 -1.35 3.47 41.03
N VAL A 22 -2.30 3.15 41.88
CA VAL A 22 -3.42 2.24 41.59
C VAL A 22 -4.72 3.01 41.45
N GLU A 23 -4.91 4.03 42.31
CA GLU A 23 -6.12 4.84 42.36
C GLU A 23 -5.80 6.32 42.07
N ALA A 24 -6.79 7.05 41.52
CA ALA A 24 -6.65 8.47 41.27
C ALA A 24 -6.35 9.28 42.55
N GLY A 25 -6.79 8.78 43.71
CA GLY A 25 -6.50 9.37 45.01
C GLY A 25 -5.04 9.24 45.48
N ASP A 26 -4.23 8.36 44.83
CA ASP A 26 -2.81 8.23 45.15
C ASP A 26 -1.97 9.38 44.56
N ASP A 27 -2.23 9.70 43.29
CA ASP A 27 -1.57 10.75 42.53
C ASP A 27 -2.36 10.99 41.21
N ALA A 28 -3.29 11.95 41.26
CA ALA A 28 -4.15 12.25 40.12
C ALA A 28 -3.35 12.84 38.94
N ALA A 29 -2.33 13.62 39.20
CA ALA A 29 -1.49 14.22 38.15
C ALA A 29 -0.62 13.16 37.46
N GLY A 30 0.04 12.31 38.26
CA GLY A 30 0.84 11.21 37.75
C GLY A 30 0.00 10.18 36.99
N LEU A 31 -1.23 9.89 37.44
CA LEU A 31 -2.14 9.00 36.71
C LEU A 31 -2.60 9.60 35.38
N ALA A 32 -2.91 10.89 35.33
CA ALA A 32 -3.28 11.58 34.10
C ALA A 32 -2.14 11.54 33.05
N ILE A 33 -0.93 11.85 33.47
CA ILE A 33 0.27 11.79 32.61
C ILE A 33 0.50 10.33 32.11
N ALA A 34 0.43 9.36 33.02
CA ALA A 34 0.62 7.95 32.65
C ALA A 34 -0.45 7.46 31.67
N SER A 35 -1.70 7.92 31.81
CA SER A 35 -2.78 7.59 30.88
C SER A 35 -2.60 8.22 29.50
N SER A 36 -2.14 9.48 29.46
CA SER A 36 -1.80 10.17 28.21
C SER A 36 -0.66 9.45 27.47
N LEU A 37 0.44 9.20 28.18
CA LEU A 37 1.58 8.48 27.58
C LEU A 37 1.22 7.06 27.10
N LYS A 38 0.30 6.39 27.82
CA LYS A 38 -0.20 5.09 27.38
C LYS A 38 -1.04 5.21 26.11
N ALA A 39 -1.88 6.23 25.99
CA ALA A 39 -2.67 6.50 24.79
C ALA A 39 -1.74 6.83 23.60
N ASP A 40 -0.72 7.64 23.81
CA ASP A 40 0.26 7.97 22.78
C ASP A 40 1.04 6.74 22.33
N ALA A 41 1.48 5.89 23.26
CA ALA A 41 2.14 4.62 22.92
C ALA A 41 1.25 3.71 22.07
N MET A 42 -0.04 3.58 22.42
CA MET A 42 -0.99 2.80 21.64
C MET A 42 -1.25 3.40 20.25
N ALA A 43 -1.29 4.73 20.15
CA ALA A 43 -1.40 5.43 18.86
C ALA A 43 -0.18 5.20 17.98
N LEU A 44 1.02 5.28 18.53
CA LEU A 44 2.27 5.01 17.82
C LEU A 44 2.38 3.54 17.37
N ASP A 45 1.96 2.59 18.22
CA ASP A 45 1.90 1.18 17.81
C ASP A 45 0.94 0.96 16.64
N GLN A 46 -0.19 1.69 16.61
CA GLN A 46 -1.08 1.64 15.46
C GLN A 46 -0.48 2.33 14.23
N ALA A 47 0.23 3.43 14.42
CA ALA A 47 0.93 4.13 13.34
C ALA A 47 1.98 3.24 12.67
N VAL A 48 2.72 2.43 13.45
CA VAL A 48 3.67 1.44 12.91
C VAL A 48 2.95 0.38 12.06
N ARG A 49 1.81 -0.13 12.52
CA ARG A 49 1.01 -1.08 11.72
C ARG A 49 0.50 -0.45 10.43
N ASN A 50 0.01 0.77 10.50
CA ASN A 50 -0.45 1.50 9.32
C ASN A 50 0.69 1.76 8.33
N ALA A 51 1.89 2.11 8.83
CA ALA A 51 3.07 2.28 7.98
C ALA A 51 3.46 0.97 7.26
N ASN A 52 3.40 -0.17 7.96
CA ASN A 52 3.65 -1.47 7.35
C ASN A 52 2.60 -1.83 6.27
N ASP A 53 1.32 -1.50 6.50
CA ASP A 53 0.28 -1.61 5.46
C ASP A 53 0.62 -0.73 4.25
N GLY A 54 1.11 0.50 4.47
CA GLY A 54 1.58 1.38 3.41
C GLY A 54 2.75 0.81 2.62
N ILE A 55 3.74 0.23 3.30
CA ILE A 55 4.87 -0.45 2.65
C ILE A 55 4.38 -1.62 1.79
N ALA A 56 3.42 -2.41 2.28
CA ALA A 56 2.85 -3.52 1.52
C ALA A 56 2.17 -3.05 0.21
N ILE A 57 1.47 -1.91 0.23
CA ILE A 57 0.88 -1.31 -0.97
C ILE A 57 1.97 -0.99 -1.99
N VAL A 58 3.05 -0.32 -1.55
CA VAL A 58 4.16 0.07 -2.44
C VAL A 58 4.87 -1.16 -3.01
N GLN A 59 5.07 -2.21 -2.21
CA GLN A 59 5.70 -3.46 -2.67
C GLN A 59 4.86 -4.18 -3.73
N ILE A 60 3.53 -4.23 -3.57
CA ILE A 60 2.63 -4.80 -4.58
C ILE A 60 2.71 -3.98 -5.87
N ALA A 61 2.70 -2.66 -5.76
CA ALA A 61 2.82 -1.77 -6.93
C ALA A 61 4.16 -1.95 -7.64
N ASP A 62 5.26 -2.00 -6.90
CA ASP A 62 6.61 -2.20 -7.44
C ASP A 62 6.73 -3.53 -8.19
N GLY A 63 6.24 -4.61 -7.59
CA GLY A 63 6.22 -5.93 -8.24
C GLY A 63 5.40 -5.95 -9.54
N ALA A 64 4.26 -5.28 -9.55
CA ALA A 64 3.44 -5.15 -10.76
C ALA A 64 4.13 -4.29 -11.82
N LEU A 65 4.73 -3.15 -11.44
CA LEU A 65 5.45 -2.27 -12.36
C LEU A 65 6.67 -2.95 -12.99
N ASN A 66 7.42 -3.72 -12.23
CA ASN A 66 8.54 -4.51 -12.77
C ASN A 66 8.05 -5.49 -13.83
N LYS A 67 6.94 -6.21 -13.56
CA LYS A 67 6.35 -7.12 -14.55
C LYS A 67 5.85 -6.40 -15.80
N LEU A 68 5.21 -5.23 -15.63
CA LEU A 68 4.77 -4.40 -16.75
C LEU A 68 5.96 -3.94 -17.59
N ASN A 69 7.07 -3.54 -16.96
CA ASN A 69 8.28 -3.13 -17.66
C ASN A 69 8.86 -4.27 -18.52
N ASP A 70 8.93 -5.50 -17.99
CA ASP A 70 9.41 -6.65 -18.74
C ASP A 70 8.55 -6.95 -19.97
N LEU A 71 7.22 -6.88 -19.81
CA LEU A 71 6.28 -7.07 -20.90
C LEU A 71 6.38 -5.97 -21.96
N LEU A 72 6.57 -4.72 -21.54
CA LEU A 72 6.77 -3.60 -22.44
C LEU A 72 8.07 -3.74 -23.25
N LEU A 73 9.16 -4.14 -22.62
CA LEU A 73 10.43 -4.40 -23.33
C LEU A 73 10.25 -5.51 -24.37
N ARG A 74 9.50 -6.56 -24.06
CA ARG A 74 9.18 -7.61 -25.02
C ARG A 74 8.31 -7.08 -26.16
N ALA A 75 7.32 -6.25 -25.87
CA ALA A 75 6.46 -5.63 -26.88
C ALA A 75 7.28 -4.74 -27.84
N VAL A 76 8.22 -3.95 -27.31
CA VAL A 76 9.13 -3.13 -28.14
C VAL A 76 9.98 -4.01 -29.06
N THR A 77 10.58 -5.10 -28.56
CA THR A 77 11.39 -5.99 -29.39
C THR A 77 10.57 -6.65 -30.52
N LEU A 78 9.33 -7.02 -30.26
CA LEU A 78 8.45 -7.57 -31.31
C LEU A 78 8.09 -6.51 -32.36
N ALA A 79 7.83 -5.28 -31.93
CA ALA A 79 7.53 -4.18 -32.81
C ALA A 79 8.73 -3.83 -33.71
N GLU A 80 9.95 -3.78 -33.14
CA GLU A 80 11.18 -3.56 -33.91
C GLU A 80 11.43 -4.68 -34.94
N GLN A 81 11.20 -5.93 -34.54
CA GLN A 81 11.33 -7.07 -35.44
C GLN A 81 10.32 -7.00 -36.59
N SER A 82 9.07 -6.65 -36.29
CA SER A 82 8.02 -6.50 -37.31
C SER A 82 8.25 -5.32 -38.26
N ALA A 83 8.93 -4.27 -37.79
CA ALA A 83 9.27 -3.10 -38.61
C ALA A 83 10.34 -3.38 -39.69
N SER A 84 11.03 -4.53 -39.61
CA SER A 84 12.05 -4.90 -40.60
C SER A 84 11.40 -5.33 -41.92
N ASP A 85 11.88 -4.81 -43.02
CA ASP A 85 11.46 -5.21 -44.38
C ASP A 85 11.90 -6.63 -44.76
N THR A 86 12.79 -7.24 -43.96
CA THR A 86 13.26 -8.62 -44.19
C THR A 86 12.28 -9.67 -43.65
N VAL A 87 11.27 -9.27 -42.88
CA VAL A 87 10.27 -10.13 -42.27
C VAL A 87 9.07 -10.28 -43.23
N GLY A 88 8.72 -11.51 -43.56
CA GLY A 88 7.60 -11.84 -44.46
C GLY A 88 6.23 -11.57 -43.84
N THR A 89 5.18 -11.50 -44.67
CA THR A 89 3.82 -11.21 -44.23
C THR A 89 3.28 -12.24 -43.22
N ASP A 90 3.58 -13.52 -43.40
CA ASP A 90 3.10 -14.60 -42.50
C ASP A 90 3.84 -14.55 -41.17
N GLU A 91 5.12 -14.15 -41.16
CA GLU A 91 5.90 -13.97 -39.97
C GLU A 91 5.40 -12.74 -39.18
N LYS A 92 5.10 -11.63 -39.87
CA LYS A 92 4.49 -10.44 -39.27
C LYS A 92 3.14 -10.77 -38.61
N ALA A 93 2.32 -11.60 -39.25
CA ALA A 93 1.06 -12.05 -38.67
C ALA A 93 1.26 -12.86 -37.37
N THR A 94 2.32 -13.65 -37.29
CA THR A 94 2.68 -14.41 -36.08
C THR A 94 3.14 -13.50 -34.98
N LEU A 95 3.97 -12.51 -35.29
CA LEU A 95 4.43 -11.49 -34.33
C LEU A 95 3.27 -10.65 -33.79
N ASP A 96 2.27 -10.32 -34.63
CA ASP A 96 1.05 -9.60 -34.21
C ASP A 96 0.22 -10.39 -33.19
N VAL A 97 0.11 -11.73 -33.37
CA VAL A 97 -0.55 -12.59 -32.39
C VAL A 97 0.18 -12.54 -31.04
N GLU A 98 1.51 -12.71 -31.02
CA GLU A 98 2.30 -12.63 -29.77
C GLU A 98 2.19 -11.23 -29.13
N TYR A 99 2.23 -10.18 -29.94
CA TYR A 99 2.05 -8.81 -29.44
C TYR A 99 0.69 -8.60 -28.75
N LYS A 100 -0.39 -9.12 -29.34
CA LYS A 100 -1.74 -9.08 -28.75
C LYS A 100 -1.82 -9.87 -27.44
N GLU A 101 -1.14 -11.01 -27.35
CA GLU A 101 -1.07 -11.77 -26.09
C GLU A 101 -0.35 -10.98 -25.00
N ILE A 102 0.73 -10.25 -25.33
CA ILE A 102 1.41 -9.36 -24.40
C ILE A 102 0.48 -8.23 -23.93
N LEU A 103 -0.28 -7.61 -24.82
CA LEU A 103 -1.27 -6.59 -24.45
C LEU A 103 -2.34 -7.14 -23.49
N ASN A 104 -2.81 -8.36 -23.72
CA ASN A 104 -3.76 -9.02 -22.82
C ASN A 104 -3.14 -9.28 -21.45
N GLU A 105 -1.88 -9.73 -21.41
CA GLU A 105 -1.17 -9.96 -20.16
C GLU A 105 -0.89 -8.66 -19.41
N LEU A 106 -0.55 -7.55 -20.10
CA LEU A 106 -0.45 -6.21 -19.50
C LEU A 106 -1.76 -5.81 -18.80
N ASN A 107 -2.89 -5.96 -19.49
CA ASN A 107 -4.20 -5.68 -18.91
C ASN A 107 -4.53 -6.59 -17.72
N ARG A 108 -4.13 -7.85 -17.79
CA ARG A 108 -4.30 -8.80 -16.69
C ARG A 108 -3.49 -8.38 -15.46
N VAL A 109 -2.21 -8.03 -15.62
CA VAL A 109 -1.34 -7.58 -14.51
C VAL A 109 -1.94 -6.34 -13.84
N VAL A 110 -2.38 -5.35 -14.63
CA VAL A 110 -3.04 -4.13 -14.14
C VAL A 110 -4.32 -4.46 -13.36
N SER A 111 -5.12 -5.42 -13.83
CA SER A 111 -6.39 -5.78 -13.20
C SER A 111 -6.23 -6.59 -11.92
N VAL A 112 -5.17 -7.38 -11.80
CA VAL A 112 -4.91 -8.26 -10.65
C VAL A 112 -4.19 -7.51 -9.51
N ALA A 113 -3.43 -6.45 -9.82
CA ALA A 113 -2.75 -5.66 -8.82
C ALA A 113 -3.76 -4.91 -7.94
N ASN A 114 -4.08 -5.47 -6.76
CA ASN A 114 -5.04 -4.90 -5.82
C ASN A 114 -4.53 -5.00 -4.38
N PHE A 115 -5.03 -4.11 -3.53
CA PHE A 115 -4.81 -4.14 -2.09
C PHE A 115 -6.15 -4.09 -1.37
N LYS A 116 -6.46 -5.11 -0.58
CA LYS A 116 -7.73 -5.24 0.18
C LYS A 116 -8.99 -5.04 -0.70
N GLY A 117 -8.93 -5.52 -1.97
CA GLY A 117 -10.05 -5.43 -2.91
C GLY A 117 -10.09 -4.14 -3.74
N GLU A 118 -9.24 -3.15 -3.49
CA GLU A 118 -9.09 -1.96 -4.30
C GLU A 118 -7.95 -2.12 -5.31
N ARG A 119 -8.20 -1.79 -6.56
CA ARG A 119 -7.18 -1.83 -7.63
C ARG A 119 -6.18 -0.70 -7.46
N LEU A 120 -4.89 -1.02 -7.55
CA LEU A 120 -3.81 -0.04 -7.48
C LEU A 120 -3.71 0.77 -8.78
N PHE A 121 -4.01 0.12 -9.91
CA PHE A 121 -3.98 0.73 -11.24
C PHE A 121 -5.41 0.78 -11.78
N SER A 122 -6.00 1.95 -11.81
CA SER A 122 -7.35 2.15 -12.33
C SER A 122 -7.33 3.15 -13.49
N THR A 123 -8.11 2.87 -14.53
CA THR A 123 -8.27 3.79 -15.66
C THR A 123 -9.07 5.01 -15.19
N GLY A 124 -8.48 6.19 -15.29
CA GLY A 124 -9.14 7.46 -15.00
C GLY A 124 -8.92 8.06 -13.62
N ASN A 125 -8.58 7.27 -12.60
CA ASN A 125 -8.30 7.77 -11.26
C ASN A 125 -6.98 7.23 -10.71
N ALA A 126 -6.17 8.10 -10.12
CA ALA A 126 -5.02 7.68 -9.34
C ALA A 126 -5.48 6.96 -8.07
N PHE A 127 -4.87 5.83 -7.75
CA PHE A 127 -5.01 5.24 -6.42
C PHE A 127 -4.30 6.15 -5.42
N THR A 128 -5.07 6.73 -4.52
CA THR A 128 -4.53 7.65 -3.50
C THR A 128 -5.02 7.22 -2.13
N LYS A 129 -4.09 6.90 -1.24
CA LYS A 129 -4.36 6.52 0.15
C LYS A 129 -3.49 7.31 1.11
N GLY A 130 -4.12 7.90 2.10
CA GLY A 130 -3.46 8.50 3.24
C GLY A 130 -3.23 7.46 4.33
N VAL A 131 -1.97 7.18 4.64
CA VAL A 131 -1.56 6.33 5.75
C VAL A 131 -1.33 7.22 6.97
N TYR A 132 -2.16 7.04 8.01
CA TYR A 132 -2.01 7.81 9.24
C TYR A 132 -0.86 7.26 10.08
N VAL A 133 0.14 8.10 10.36
CA VAL A 133 1.35 7.77 11.11
C VAL A 133 1.60 8.73 12.28
N GLY A 134 0.63 9.56 12.60
CA GLY A 134 0.70 10.53 13.70
C GLY A 134 0.43 9.92 15.07
N ASP A 135 0.69 10.73 16.10
CA ASP A 135 0.24 10.51 17.47
C ASP A 135 -1.08 11.25 17.74
N THR A 136 -1.52 11.27 18.98
CA THR A 136 -2.76 11.96 19.41
C THR A 136 -2.68 13.48 19.29
N GLN A 137 -1.48 14.07 19.22
CA GLN A 137 -1.25 15.52 19.16
C GLN A 137 -0.92 16.00 17.74
N PHE A 138 -0.24 15.18 16.94
CA PHE A 138 0.19 15.51 15.58
C PHE A 138 -0.38 14.53 14.58
N SER A 139 -1.39 14.94 13.81
CA SER A 139 -1.91 14.15 12.71
C SER A 139 -0.97 14.27 11.51
N SER A 140 -0.20 13.22 11.24
CA SER A 140 0.64 13.11 10.06
C SER A 140 0.10 12.02 9.15
N PHE A 141 -0.07 12.35 7.87
CA PHE A 141 -0.43 11.40 6.82
C PHE A 141 0.71 11.25 5.82
N ILE A 142 1.08 10.01 5.52
CA ILE A 142 1.89 9.70 4.35
C ILE A 142 0.91 9.38 3.24
N THR A 143 0.88 10.20 2.19
CA THR A 143 0.02 9.96 1.03
C THR A 143 0.75 9.10 0.01
N ILE A 144 0.20 7.92 -0.28
CA ILE A 144 0.64 7.04 -1.35
C ILE A 144 -0.26 7.31 -2.55
N SER A 145 0.34 7.74 -3.66
CA SER A 145 -0.37 7.96 -4.93
C SER A 145 0.27 7.14 -6.03
N ILE A 146 -0.51 6.27 -6.67
CA ILE A 146 -0.08 5.35 -7.71
C ILE A 146 -0.95 5.58 -8.94
N GLY A 147 -0.31 5.76 -10.09
CA GLY A 147 -0.98 6.05 -11.34
C GLY A 147 -1.21 7.54 -11.58
N GLY A 148 -1.47 7.90 -12.82
CA GLY A 148 -1.77 9.25 -13.27
C GLY A 148 -3.25 9.40 -13.64
N PRO A 149 -3.64 10.56 -14.17
CA PRO A 149 -5.03 10.85 -14.56
C PRO A 149 -5.61 9.87 -15.59
N ASN A 150 -4.77 9.08 -16.26
CA ASN A 150 -5.20 8.07 -17.24
C ASN A 150 -5.00 6.62 -16.77
N GLY A 151 -4.50 6.41 -15.53
CA GLY A 151 -4.21 5.07 -15.00
C GLY A 151 -3.04 4.37 -15.71
N ALA A 152 -2.73 3.13 -15.31
CA ALA A 152 -1.70 2.29 -15.92
C ALA A 152 -2.36 1.18 -16.77
N GLY A 153 -3.08 1.53 -17.82
CA GLY A 153 -3.64 0.59 -18.78
C GLY A 153 -2.95 0.72 -20.14
N THR A 154 -3.21 -0.22 -21.04
CA THR A 154 -2.68 -0.16 -22.42
C THR A 154 -3.05 1.14 -23.13
N THR A 155 -4.22 1.71 -22.83
CA THR A 155 -4.66 3.00 -23.35
C THR A 155 -3.86 4.17 -22.78
N ALA A 156 -3.46 4.12 -21.50
CA ALA A 156 -2.65 5.14 -20.84
C ALA A 156 -1.18 5.12 -21.32
N LEU A 157 -0.70 3.94 -21.70
CA LEU A 157 0.63 3.75 -22.28
C LEU A 157 0.66 4.03 -23.80
N GLY A 158 -0.46 4.45 -24.39
CA GLY A 158 -0.58 4.68 -25.82
C GLY A 158 -0.60 3.40 -26.65
N LEU A 159 -0.69 2.25 -26.03
CA LEU A 159 -0.77 0.94 -26.69
C LEU A 159 -2.23 0.62 -26.98
N SER A 160 -2.71 1.00 -28.12
CA SER A 160 -4.07 0.72 -28.57
C SER A 160 -4.07 -0.47 -29.52
N SER A 161 -4.92 -1.45 -29.26
CA SER A 161 -5.23 -2.54 -30.21
C SER A 161 -6.36 -2.14 -31.19
N THR A 162 -6.73 -0.86 -31.25
CA THR A 162 -7.72 -0.39 -32.24
C THR A 162 -7.13 -0.53 -33.63
N GLY A 163 -7.44 -1.63 -34.22
CA GLY A 163 -7.54 -2.05 -35.59
C GLY A 163 -6.92 -1.25 -36.72
N ASN A 164 -5.71 -0.73 -36.58
CA ASN A 164 -4.95 -0.20 -37.71
C ASN A 164 -3.43 -0.09 -37.45
N ALA A 165 -2.87 -0.94 -36.59
CA ALA A 165 -1.46 -1.28 -36.69
C ALA A 165 -1.33 -2.44 -37.66
N SER A 166 -1.46 -2.17 -38.93
CA SER A 166 -0.82 -3.00 -39.96
C SER A 166 0.67 -2.81 -39.76
N PHE A 167 1.32 -3.79 -39.15
CA PHE A 167 2.76 -3.90 -39.23
C PHE A 167 3.18 -4.17 -40.67
#